data_3b6e14801b4d5c3c0d1b2463ce714439
#
_entry.id   3b6e14801b4d5c3c0d1b2463ce714439
#
_cell.length_a   1.000
_cell.length_b   1.000
_cell.length_c   1.000
_cell.angle_alpha   90.00
_cell.angle_beta   90.00
_cell.angle_gamma   90.00
#
_symmetry.space_group_name_H-M   'P 1'
#
loop_
_entity.id
_entity.type
_entity.pdbx_description
1 polymer ?
#
loop_
_entity_poly.entity_id
_entity_poly.type
_entity_poly.pdbx_seq_one_letter_code
_entity_poly.pdbx_strand_id
1 'polypeptide(L)' 'LASEIFYNDDPEAWKSWQKMGVLAVEMEASALYMNAARSGNEALCICTISDSLVTHEDTTPEQREKTFTDMMEIAFEII' A
#
# COMPACT_ATOMS: atom_id res chain seq x y z
N LEU A 1 2.56 -5.70 3.28
CA LEU A 1 2.12 -6.89 2.55
C LEU A 1 1.72 -6.53 1.12
N ALA A 2 2.28 -7.19 0.14
CA ALA A 2 1.80 -7.13 -1.25
C ALA A 2 0.83 -8.29 -1.48
N SER A 3 -0.40 -8.00 -1.87
CA SER A 3 -1.45 -8.98 -2.07
C SER A 3 -1.95 -8.95 -3.52
N GLU A 4 -2.24 -10.13 -4.07
CA GLU A 4 -2.86 -10.24 -5.39
C GLU A 4 -4.38 -10.41 -5.31
N ILE A 5 -4.92 -10.55 -4.10
CA ILE A 5 -6.33 -10.82 -3.87
C ILE A 5 -6.98 -9.62 -3.19
N PHE A 6 -7.90 -8.95 -3.90
CA PHE A 6 -8.69 -7.86 -3.35
C PHE A 6 -9.91 -8.37 -2.58
N TYR A 7 -10.66 -9.29 -3.19
CA TYR A 7 -11.81 -9.92 -2.55
C TYR A 7 -11.41 -11.29 -2.02
N ASN A 8 -11.20 -11.40 -0.71
CA ASN A 8 -10.83 -12.64 -0.06
C ASN A 8 -12.07 -13.36 0.46
N ASP A 9 -12.15 -14.70 0.30
CA ASP A 9 -13.23 -15.51 0.83
C ASP A 9 -13.31 -15.46 2.36
N ASP A 10 -12.16 -15.27 3.02
CA ASP A 10 -12.09 -15.07 4.46
C ASP A 10 -11.92 -13.56 4.77
N PRO A 11 -12.99 -12.89 5.27
CA PRO A 11 -12.91 -11.47 5.59
C PRO A 11 -11.99 -11.14 6.78
N GLU A 12 -11.55 -12.15 7.51
CA GLU A 12 -10.69 -12.03 8.69
C GLU A 12 -9.23 -12.40 8.40
N ALA A 13 -8.88 -12.69 7.16
CA ALA A 13 -7.53 -13.14 6.77
C ALA A 13 -6.43 -12.13 7.15
N TRP A 14 -6.74 -10.84 7.15
CA TRP A 14 -5.78 -9.78 7.50
C TRP A 14 -5.31 -9.84 8.96
N LYS A 15 -6.08 -10.46 9.85
CA LYS A 15 -5.74 -10.54 11.28
C LYS A 15 -4.46 -11.33 11.54
N SER A 16 -4.21 -12.37 10.76
CA SER A 16 -2.97 -13.16 10.87
C SER A 16 -1.75 -12.31 10.54
N TRP A 17 -1.84 -11.47 9.52
CA TRP A 17 -0.77 -10.57 9.13
C TRP A 17 -0.56 -9.46 10.16
N GLN A 18 -1.64 -8.93 10.73
CA GLN A 18 -1.58 -7.96 11.81
C GLN A 18 -0.82 -8.52 13.03
N LYS A 19 -1.08 -9.75 13.42
CA LYS A 19 -0.38 -10.45 14.50
C LYS A 19 1.12 -10.53 14.27
N MET A 20 1.54 -10.64 13.02
CA MET A 20 2.94 -10.71 12.63
C MET A 20 3.60 -9.32 12.52
N GLY A 21 2.88 -8.26 12.85
CA GLY A 21 3.39 -6.90 12.79
C GLY A 21 3.29 -6.22 11.43
N VAL A 22 2.53 -6.77 10.49
CA VAL A 22 2.29 -6.15 9.19
C VAL A 22 1.36 -4.94 9.38
N LEU A 23 1.76 -3.79 8.86
CA LEU A 23 1.09 -2.52 9.11
C LEU A 23 0.10 -2.14 8.03
N ALA A 24 0.31 -2.57 6.80
CA ALA A 24 -0.52 -2.17 5.66
C ALA A 24 -0.50 -3.22 4.56
N VAL A 25 -1.46 -3.15 3.65
CA VAL A 25 -1.55 -3.99 2.47
C VAL A 25 -1.74 -3.12 1.22
N GLU A 26 -1.08 -3.51 0.15
CA GLU A 26 -1.20 -2.92 -1.17
C GLU A 26 -1.08 -4.06 -2.20
N MET A 27 -1.16 -3.77 -3.49
CA MET A 27 -1.29 -4.83 -4.50
C MET A 27 -0.23 -4.78 -5.61
N GLU A 28 0.65 -3.77 -5.62
CA GLU A 28 1.57 -3.53 -6.74
C GLU A 28 3.05 -3.68 -6.43
N ALA A 29 3.44 -3.62 -5.15
CA ALA A 29 4.86 -3.55 -4.76
C ALA A 29 5.66 -4.78 -5.17
N SER A 30 5.07 -5.97 -5.16
CA SER A 30 5.80 -7.17 -5.57
C SER A 30 6.22 -7.12 -7.04
N ALA A 31 5.34 -6.66 -7.91
CA ALA A 31 5.64 -6.50 -9.33
C ALA A 31 6.66 -5.37 -9.56
N LEU A 32 6.52 -4.26 -8.84
CA LEU A 32 7.46 -3.14 -8.92
C LEU A 32 8.88 -3.58 -8.57
N TYR A 33 9.07 -4.24 -7.43
CA TYR A 33 10.37 -4.68 -6.97
C TYR A 33 10.95 -5.79 -7.84
N MET A 34 10.12 -6.70 -8.33
CA MET A 34 10.56 -7.75 -9.24
C MET A 34 11.09 -7.17 -10.56
N ASN A 35 10.36 -6.23 -11.14
CA ASN A 35 10.77 -5.60 -12.40
C ASN A 35 12.05 -4.75 -12.21
N ALA A 36 12.17 -4.05 -11.10
CA ALA A 36 13.39 -3.31 -10.78
C ALA A 36 14.60 -4.24 -10.65
N ALA A 37 14.44 -5.34 -9.92
CA ALA A 37 15.51 -6.32 -9.75
C ALA A 37 15.95 -6.94 -11.08
N ARG A 38 15.00 -7.28 -11.95
CA ARG A 38 15.30 -7.85 -13.27
C ARG A 38 16.07 -6.90 -14.17
N SER A 39 15.83 -5.61 -14.06
CA SER A 39 16.49 -4.59 -14.87
C SER A 39 17.74 -4.00 -14.22
N GLY A 40 18.11 -4.46 -13.01
CA GLY A 40 19.27 -3.95 -12.28
C GLY A 40 19.06 -2.55 -11.71
N ASN A 41 17.81 -2.14 -11.49
CA ASN A 41 17.45 -0.83 -10.94
C ASN A 41 16.94 -0.94 -9.50
N GLU A 42 16.90 0.19 -8.83
CA GLU A 42 16.33 0.31 -7.49
C GLU A 42 14.89 0.81 -7.58
N ALA A 43 14.06 0.42 -6.60
CA ALA A 43 12.67 0.86 -6.51
C ALA A 43 12.27 1.05 -5.05
N LEU A 44 11.35 1.99 -4.83
CA LEU A 44 10.74 2.26 -3.54
C LEU A 44 9.24 2.43 -3.73
N CYS A 45 8.46 1.79 -2.88
CA CYS A 45 7.01 1.94 -2.85
C CYS A 45 6.63 2.94 -1.76
N ILE A 46 5.89 3.98 -2.15
CA ILE A 46 5.31 4.95 -1.22
C ILE A 46 3.80 4.87 -1.40
N CYS A 47 3.07 4.74 -0.30
CA CYS A 47 1.62 4.55 -0.33
C CYS A 47 0.91 5.59 0.53
N THR A 48 -0.25 6.01 0.06
CA THR A 48 -1.21 6.78 0.86
C THR A 48 -2.23 5.81 1.42
N ILE A 49 -2.50 5.87 2.72
CA ILE A 49 -3.52 5.02 3.33
C ILE A 49 -4.90 5.56 2.94
N SER A 50 -5.70 4.73 2.28
CA SER A 50 -7.05 5.07 1.86
C SER A 50 -8.11 4.58 2.85
N ASP A 51 -7.92 3.40 3.41
CA ASP A 51 -8.92 2.71 4.22
C ASP A 51 -8.26 1.98 5.39
N SER A 52 -9.02 1.76 6.47
CA SER A 52 -8.55 0.94 7.59
C SER A 52 -9.37 -0.36 7.69
N LEU A 53 -8.67 -1.48 7.67
CA LEU A 53 -9.30 -2.79 7.90
C LEU A 53 -9.66 -2.98 9.37
N VAL A 54 -9.00 -2.29 10.28
CA VAL A 54 -9.22 -2.40 11.72
C VAL A 54 -10.44 -1.60 12.15
N THR A 55 -10.51 -0.33 11.75
CA THR A 55 -11.59 0.59 12.15
C THR A 55 -12.73 0.65 11.15
N HIS A 56 -12.53 0.09 9.94
CA HIS A 56 -13.46 0.16 8.81
C HIS A 56 -13.73 1.59 8.34
N GLU A 57 -12.78 2.50 8.60
CA GLU A 57 -12.86 3.86 8.11
C GLU A 57 -12.38 3.93 6.66
N ASP A 58 -13.15 4.63 5.84
CA ASP A 58 -12.81 4.91 4.44
C ASP A 58 -12.57 6.41 4.28
N THR A 59 -11.61 6.76 3.43
CA THR A 59 -11.40 8.16 3.07
C THR A 59 -12.38 8.59 1.99
N THR A 60 -12.74 9.88 2.00
CA THR A 60 -13.51 10.48 0.90
C THR A 60 -12.62 10.66 -0.33
N PRO A 61 -13.21 10.80 -1.55
CA PRO A 61 -12.42 11.11 -2.74
C PRO A 61 -11.57 12.39 -2.57
N GLU A 62 -12.08 13.40 -1.91
CA GLU A 62 -11.38 14.67 -1.66
C GLU A 62 -10.19 14.46 -0.72
N GLN A 63 -10.35 13.65 0.32
CA GLN A 63 -9.27 13.32 1.25
C GLN A 63 -8.16 12.53 0.54
N ARG A 64 -8.52 11.58 -0.32
CA ARG A 64 -7.54 10.80 -1.10
C ARG A 64 -6.75 11.70 -2.04
N GLU A 65 -7.42 12.64 -2.71
CA GLU A 65 -6.76 13.59 -3.60
C GLU A 65 -5.74 14.46 -2.87
N LYS A 66 -6.12 14.99 -1.70
CA LYS A 66 -5.23 15.82 -0.88
C LYS A 66 -4.01 15.02 -0.39
N THR A 67 -4.23 13.84 0.17
CA THR A 67 -3.13 13.01 0.70
C THR A 67 -2.25 12.47 -0.40
N PHE A 68 -2.78 12.27 -1.60
CA PHE A 68 -1.99 11.93 -2.78
C PHE A 68 -1.00 13.06 -3.12
N THR A 69 -1.43 14.32 -3.03
CA THR A 69 -0.56 15.47 -3.24
C THR A 69 0.58 15.50 -2.21
N ASP A 70 0.27 15.25 -0.93
CA ASP A 70 1.27 15.16 0.13
C ASP A 70 2.30 14.05 -0.16
N MET A 71 1.83 12.90 -0.62
CA MET A 71 2.69 11.78 -1.00
C MET A 71 3.64 12.17 -2.14
N MET A 72 3.15 12.89 -3.14
CA MET A 72 3.95 13.35 -4.26
C MET A 72 5.05 14.32 -3.81
N GLU A 73 4.75 15.22 -2.89
CA GLU A 73 5.74 16.15 -2.32
C GLU A 73 6.86 15.38 -1.60
N ILE A 74 6.50 14.39 -0.80
CA ILE A 74 7.48 13.53 -0.11
C ILE A 74 8.36 12.79 -1.14
N ALA A 75 7.76 12.24 -2.17
CA ALA A 75 8.48 11.51 -3.21
C ALA A 75 9.51 12.40 -3.93
N PHE A 76 9.15 13.64 -4.23
CA PHE A 76 10.07 14.58 -4.88
C PHE A 76 11.24 14.99 -3.98
N GLU A 77 11.07 14.98 -2.67
CA GLU A 77 12.17 15.27 -1.74
C GLU A 77 13.19 14.12 -1.64
N ILE A 78 12.77 12.89 -1.90
CA ILE A 78 13.64 11.70 -1.87
C ILE A 78 14.51 11.62 -3.13
N ILE A 79 13.95 12.03 -4.26
CA ILE A 79 14.65 12.01 -5.55
C ILE A 79 15.62 13.17 -5.65
#